data_3cf6228fcae08bb4826c011acfc4cfb0
#
_entry.id   3cf6228fcae08bb4826c011acfc4cfb0
#
_cell.length_a   1.000
_cell.length_b   1.000
_cell.length_c   1.000
_cell.angle_alpha   90.00
_cell.angle_beta   90.00
_cell.angle_gamma   90.00
#
_symmetry.space_group_name_H-M   'P 1'
#
loop_
_entity.id
_entity.type
_entity.pdbx_description
1 polymer ?
#
loop_
_entity_poly.entity_id
_entity_poly.type
_entity_poly.pdbx_seq_one_letter_code
_entity_poly.pdbx_strand_id
1 'polypeptide(L)'
;EFLVKNFEDTYGVLSAKNGAEALAILEQQACDLIISDALMPEMDGFDLLMKVRNDEMLCHIPFILLSVVDSVASKIKGLEYGADVYIEKPFSLGYVKATVESLLENRKRAFHHFASRPGFQYEKDDMGRNDRQWLDKLTGIVRENLTCETLSVDLLTEKMALSRSSLQRKLKGLTGVSPNEYIQLVRLKTAAQLLRSGEYRISEVCYQTGFSSMSWFAKCFTKQFGMRPKDFIRQNQDGKSSG
;
A
#
# COMPACT_ATOMS: atom_id res chain seq x y z
N GLU A 1 -13.53 -8.53 23.53
CA GLU A 1 -15.02 -8.59 23.35
C GLU A 1 -15.66 -7.21 23.20
N PHE A 2 -15.32 -6.20 24.05
CA PHE A 2 -15.90 -4.84 23.96
C PHE A 2 -15.66 -4.19 22.59
N LEU A 3 -14.43 -4.20 22.08
CA LEU A 3 -14.12 -3.61 20.77
C LEU A 3 -14.78 -4.41 19.64
N VAL A 4 -14.75 -5.73 19.67
CA VAL A 4 -15.40 -6.59 18.66
C VAL A 4 -16.84 -6.14 18.41
N LYS A 5 -17.69 -6.12 19.46
CA LYS A 5 -19.08 -5.69 19.36
C LYS A 5 -19.31 -4.30 18.78
N ASN A 6 -18.31 -3.40 18.92
CA ASN A 6 -18.46 -2.02 18.48
C ASN A 6 -17.91 -1.76 17.07
N PHE A 7 -17.16 -2.73 16.52
CA PHE A 7 -16.58 -2.63 15.18
C PHE A 7 -17.20 -3.60 14.17
N GLU A 8 -17.83 -4.71 14.61
CA GLU A 8 -18.40 -5.74 13.73
C GLU A 8 -19.50 -5.25 12.80
N ASP A 9 -20.25 -4.20 13.17
CA ASP A 9 -21.25 -3.58 12.29
C ASP A 9 -20.66 -2.82 11.10
N THR A 10 -19.37 -2.42 11.19
CA THR A 10 -18.72 -1.55 10.20
C THR A 10 -17.57 -2.25 9.48
N TYR A 11 -16.90 -3.19 10.14
CA TYR A 11 -15.69 -3.86 9.67
C TYR A 11 -15.81 -5.38 9.80
N GLY A 12 -15.11 -6.11 8.94
CA GLY A 12 -14.85 -7.53 9.16
C GLY A 12 -13.84 -7.69 10.30
N VAL A 13 -14.29 -8.17 11.46
CA VAL A 13 -13.46 -8.29 12.65
C VAL A 13 -12.94 -9.71 12.83
N LEU A 14 -11.61 -9.84 12.94
CA LEU A 14 -10.93 -11.07 13.33
C LEU A 14 -10.49 -10.93 14.80
N SER A 15 -10.67 -11.96 15.60
CA SER A 15 -10.35 -11.92 17.04
C SER A 15 -9.35 -13.01 17.39
N ALA A 16 -8.36 -12.65 18.21
CA ALA A 16 -7.34 -13.54 18.76
C ALA A 16 -7.21 -13.33 20.25
N LYS A 17 -6.88 -14.37 21.00
CA LYS A 17 -6.74 -14.33 22.47
C LYS A 17 -5.35 -13.92 22.92
N ASN A 18 -4.35 -14.11 22.05
CA ASN A 18 -2.93 -13.78 22.28
C ASN A 18 -2.22 -13.49 20.96
N GLY A 19 -0.96 -13.05 21.03
CA GLY A 19 -0.17 -12.71 19.84
C GLY A 19 0.13 -13.92 18.94
N ALA A 20 0.24 -15.13 19.48
CA ALA A 20 0.52 -16.34 18.69
C ALA A 20 -0.70 -16.71 17.81
N GLU A 21 -1.89 -16.66 18.36
CA GLU A 21 -3.14 -16.87 17.62
C GLU A 21 -3.34 -15.76 16.57
N ALA A 22 -3.02 -14.50 16.91
CA ALA A 22 -3.07 -13.39 15.97
C ALA A 22 -2.16 -13.62 14.77
N LEU A 23 -0.92 -14.05 14.94
CA LEU A 23 0.01 -14.37 13.86
C LEU A 23 -0.52 -15.49 12.96
N ALA A 24 -1.06 -16.55 13.54
CA ALA A 24 -1.64 -17.67 12.80
C ALA A 24 -2.82 -17.21 11.90
N ILE A 25 -3.62 -16.27 12.38
CA ILE A 25 -4.70 -15.65 11.59
C ILE A 25 -4.13 -14.79 10.46
N LEU A 26 -3.11 -13.97 10.73
CA LEU A 26 -2.47 -13.09 9.75
C LEU A 26 -1.77 -13.85 8.61
N GLU A 27 -1.31 -15.07 8.86
CA GLU A 27 -0.77 -15.94 7.79
C GLU A 27 -1.83 -16.36 6.78
N GLN A 28 -3.07 -16.53 7.24
CA GLN A 28 -4.16 -17.09 6.43
C GLN A 28 -5.10 -16.01 5.85
N GLN A 29 -5.29 -14.92 6.55
CA GLN A 29 -6.29 -13.90 6.24
C GLN A 29 -5.66 -12.52 6.07
N ALA A 30 -6.25 -11.71 5.17
CA ALA A 30 -5.88 -10.32 5.01
C ALA A 30 -6.38 -9.51 6.21
N CYS A 31 -5.53 -8.59 6.68
CA CYS A 31 -5.86 -7.67 7.75
C CYS A 31 -5.42 -6.25 7.35
N ASP A 32 -6.31 -5.28 7.53
CA ASP A 32 -6.05 -3.89 7.16
C ASP A 32 -5.54 -3.05 8.34
N LEU A 33 -5.76 -3.50 9.60
CA LEU A 33 -5.32 -2.84 10.83
C LEU A 33 -5.34 -3.83 11.99
N ILE A 34 -4.37 -3.74 12.89
CA ILE A 34 -4.28 -4.53 14.12
C ILE A 34 -4.52 -3.63 15.32
N ILE A 35 -5.39 -4.08 16.23
CA ILE A 35 -5.54 -3.49 17.56
C ILE A 35 -5.18 -4.57 18.57
N SER A 36 -4.13 -4.34 19.34
CA SER A 36 -3.65 -5.31 20.33
C SER A 36 -3.60 -4.72 21.73
N ASP A 37 -3.97 -5.52 22.72
CA ASP A 37 -3.59 -5.23 24.11
C ASP A 37 -2.07 -5.38 24.26
N ALA A 38 -1.45 -4.54 25.05
CA ALA A 38 -0.02 -4.63 25.36
C ALA A 38 0.27 -5.87 26.21
N LEU A 39 -0.63 -6.22 27.14
CA LEU A 39 -0.48 -7.36 28.03
C LEU A 39 -1.45 -8.47 27.63
N MET A 40 -0.92 -9.55 27.11
CA MET A 40 -1.65 -10.78 26.77
C MET A 40 -0.87 -12.00 27.24
N PRO A 41 -1.54 -13.16 27.47
CA PRO A 41 -0.86 -14.41 27.82
C PRO A 41 -0.04 -14.93 26.64
N GLU A 42 0.96 -15.76 26.88
CA GLU A 42 1.82 -16.47 25.94
C GLU A 42 2.70 -15.55 25.08
N MET A 43 2.11 -14.70 24.26
CA MET A 43 2.78 -13.68 23.45
C MET A 43 2.06 -12.36 23.65
N ASP A 44 2.75 -11.39 24.21
CA ASP A 44 2.20 -10.07 24.47
C ASP A 44 2.11 -9.17 23.22
N GLY A 45 1.49 -7.99 23.39
CA GLY A 45 1.29 -7.07 22.25
C GLY A 45 2.58 -6.45 21.74
N PHE A 46 3.63 -6.31 22.56
CA PHE A 46 4.93 -5.82 22.13
C PHE A 46 5.68 -6.87 21.30
N ASP A 47 5.62 -8.14 21.74
CA ASP A 47 6.22 -9.26 21.01
C ASP A 47 5.52 -9.45 19.65
N LEU A 48 4.19 -9.36 19.62
CA LEU A 48 3.40 -9.39 18.39
C LEU A 48 3.80 -8.25 17.45
N LEU A 49 3.89 -7.03 17.98
CA LEU A 49 4.29 -5.85 17.21
C LEU A 49 5.68 -6.04 16.59
N MET A 50 6.67 -6.49 17.35
CA MET A 50 8.01 -6.74 16.83
C MET A 50 8.01 -7.79 15.72
N LYS A 51 7.25 -8.89 15.88
CA LYS A 51 7.14 -9.91 14.82
C LYS A 51 6.47 -9.36 13.57
N VAL A 52 5.39 -8.60 13.70
CA VAL A 52 4.70 -7.96 12.58
C VAL A 52 5.64 -6.98 11.86
N ARG A 53 6.42 -6.16 12.57
CA ARG A 53 7.35 -5.18 11.97
C ARG A 53 8.55 -5.82 11.30
N ASN A 54 9.01 -6.97 11.78
CA ASN A 54 10.12 -7.71 11.18
C ASN A 54 9.70 -8.63 10.03
N ASP A 55 8.40 -8.88 9.87
CA ASP A 55 7.89 -9.68 8.75
C ASP A 55 7.66 -8.81 7.51
N GLU A 56 8.34 -9.14 6.41
CA GLU A 56 8.23 -8.39 5.14
C GLU A 56 6.79 -8.34 4.62
N MET A 57 5.98 -9.35 4.90
CA MET A 57 4.59 -9.44 4.43
C MET A 57 3.58 -8.73 5.31
N LEU A 58 3.91 -8.47 6.58
CA LEU A 58 3.00 -7.91 7.58
C LEU A 58 3.37 -6.49 8.02
N CYS A 59 4.63 -6.06 7.83
CA CYS A 59 5.16 -4.79 8.36
C CYS A 59 4.36 -3.54 7.90
N HIS A 60 3.64 -3.65 6.80
CA HIS A 60 2.78 -2.59 6.27
C HIS A 60 1.46 -2.40 7.02
N ILE A 61 1.05 -3.33 7.89
CA ILE A 61 -0.26 -3.29 8.57
C ILE A 61 -0.19 -2.27 9.72
N PRO A 62 -1.05 -1.25 9.78
CA PRO A 62 -1.11 -0.34 10.91
C PRO A 62 -1.39 -1.07 12.22
N PHE A 63 -0.71 -0.63 13.27
CA PHE A 63 -0.76 -1.29 14.57
C PHE A 63 -1.10 -0.29 15.67
N ILE A 64 -2.23 -0.49 16.34
CA ILE A 64 -2.65 0.25 17.54
C ILE A 64 -2.35 -0.62 18.75
N LEU A 65 -1.54 -0.10 19.68
CA LEU A 65 -1.23 -0.77 20.95
C LEU A 65 -2.07 -0.14 22.07
N LEU A 66 -2.83 -0.97 22.79
CA LEU A 66 -3.64 -0.56 23.94
C LEU A 66 -2.91 -0.96 25.23
N SER A 67 -2.71 -0.03 26.17
CA SER A 67 -1.96 -0.35 27.39
C SER A 67 -2.53 0.33 28.62
N VAL A 68 -2.43 -0.34 29.76
CA VAL A 68 -2.71 0.21 31.11
C VAL A 68 -1.48 0.82 31.78
N VAL A 69 -0.30 0.72 31.14
CA VAL A 69 0.97 1.12 31.76
C VAL A 69 1.20 2.62 31.54
N ASP A 70 1.08 3.37 32.60
CA ASP A 70 1.18 4.85 32.67
C ASP A 70 2.63 5.38 32.73
N SER A 71 3.61 4.59 32.23
CA SER A 71 4.98 5.08 32.19
C SER A 71 5.33 5.66 30.82
N VAL A 72 5.93 6.83 30.81
CA VAL A 72 6.51 7.45 29.59
C VAL A 72 7.46 6.49 28.89
N ALA A 73 8.19 5.66 29.66
CA ALA A 73 9.08 4.64 29.12
C ALA A 73 8.35 3.57 28.28
N SER A 74 7.16 3.13 28.69
CA SER A 74 6.37 2.17 27.91
C SER A 74 5.78 2.77 26.64
N LYS A 75 5.41 4.05 26.66
CA LYS A 75 4.97 4.78 25.46
C LYS A 75 6.12 4.94 24.47
N ILE A 76 7.30 5.35 24.94
CA ILE A 76 8.51 5.45 24.11
C ILE A 76 8.84 4.07 23.52
N LYS A 77 8.87 3.02 24.33
CA LYS A 77 9.13 1.65 23.89
C LYS A 77 8.15 1.18 22.79
N GLY A 78 6.85 1.46 22.95
CA GLY A 78 5.84 1.10 21.94
C GLY A 78 6.07 1.82 20.59
N LEU A 79 6.43 3.10 20.63
CA LEU A 79 6.75 3.87 19.44
C LEU A 79 8.10 3.45 18.81
N GLU A 80 9.12 3.17 19.62
CA GLU A 80 10.41 2.64 19.16
C GLU A 80 10.26 1.28 18.48
N TYR A 81 9.34 0.43 18.96
CA TYR A 81 9.01 -0.85 18.33
C TYR A 81 8.13 -0.70 17.08
N GLY A 82 7.72 0.53 16.73
CA GLY A 82 7.03 0.84 15.48
C GLY A 82 5.50 0.70 15.54
N ALA A 83 4.87 0.87 16.71
CA ALA A 83 3.43 1.08 16.77
C ALA A 83 3.06 2.40 16.08
N ASP A 84 2.01 2.41 15.26
CA ASP A 84 1.52 3.65 14.62
C ASP A 84 0.81 4.54 15.65
N VAL A 85 0.11 3.92 16.60
CA VAL A 85 -0.57 4.62 17.69
C VAL A 85 -0.50 3.80 18.97
N TYR A 86 -0.28 4.52 20.07
CA TYR A 86 -0.36 4.00 21.43
C TYR A 86 -1.56 4.63 22.13
N ILE A 87 -2.49 3.82 22.65
CA ILE A 87 -3.68 4.29 23.35
C ILE A 87 -3.66 3.78 24.78
N GLU A 88 -3.76 4.72 25.72
CA GLU A 88 -3.79 4.44 27.16
C GLU A 88 -5.20 4.04 27.60
N LYS A 89 -5.29 3.06 28.47
CA LYS A 89 -6.52 2.66 29.15
C LYS A 89 -6.65 3.43 30.48
N PRO A 90 -7.85 3.95 30.81
CA PRO A 90 -9.12 3.83 30.11
C PRO A 90 -9.23 4.79 28.90
N PHE A 91 -9.80 4.31 27.81
CA PHE A 91 -10.01 5.10 26.58
C PHE A 91 -11.49 5.27 26.23
N SER A 92 -11.82 6.31 25.48
CA SER A 92 -13.15 6.43 24.89
C SER A 92 -13.25 5.63 23.58
N LEU A 93 -14.39 4.97 23.36
CA LEU A 93 -14.65 4.27 22.11
C LEU A 93 -14.58 5.18 20.89
N GLY A 94 -15.08 6.43 21.02
CA GLY A 94 -15.03 7.43 19.97
C GLY A 94 -13.59 7.76 19.54
N TYR A 95 -12.65 7.81 20.49
CA TYR A 95 -11.24 8.05 20.18
C TYR A 95 -10.63 6.88 19.39
N VAL A 96 -10.91 5.64 19.81
CA VAL A 96 -10.41 4.46 19.08
C VAL A 96 -11.01 4.39 17.68
N LYS A 97 -12.31 4.64 17.50
CA LYS A 97 -12.98 4.67 16.19
C LYS A 97 -12.34 5.73 15.27
N ALA A 98 -12.20 6.96 15.73
CA ALA A 98 -11.58 8.04 14.96
C ALA A 98 -10.12 7.72 14.57
N THR A 99 -9.37 7.08 15.47
CA THR A 99 -7.99 6.65 15.19
C THR A 99 -7.95 5.59 14.09
N VAL A 100 -8.80 4.56 14.16
CA VAL A 100 -8.91 3.51 13.13
C VAL A 100 -9.26 4.12 11.77
N GLU A 101 -10.28 4.95 11.71
CA GLU A 101 -10.71 5.63 10.48
C GLU A 101 -9.58 6.48 9.90
N SER A 102 -8.89 7.26 10.74
CA SER A 102 -7.77 8.10 10.30
C SER A 102 -6.63 7.28 9.70
N LEU A 103 -6.21 6.20 10.35
CA LEU A 103 -5.14 5.33 9.84
C LEU A 103 -5.51 4.67 8.52
N LEU A 104 -6.73 4.14 8.39
CA LEU A 104 -7.19 3.51 7.16
C LEU A 104 -7.35 4.51 6.01
N GLU A 105 -7.86 5.73 6.29
CA GLU A 105 -8.01 6.76 5.28
C GLU A 105 -6.67 7.34 4.82
N ASN A 106 -5.73 7.58 5.72
CA ASN A 106 -4.41 8.11 5.38
C ASN A 106 -3.69 7.19 4.38
N ARG A 107 -3.78 5.87 4.57
CA ARG A 107 -3.23 4.90 3.61
C ARG A 107 -3.89 4.99 2.24
N LYS A 108 -5.22 5.10 2.19
CA LYS A 108 -5.94 5.27 0.92
C LYS A 108 -5.53 6.55 0.21
N ARG A 109 -5.39 7.66 0.94
CA ARG A 109 -4.97 8.96 0.39
C ARG A 109 -3.55 8.91 -0.16
N ALA A 110 -2.60 8.33 0.57
CA ALA A 110 -1.22 8.18 0.12
C ALA A 110 -1.14 7.42 -1.20
N PHE A 111 -1.88 6.32 -1.34
CA PHE A 111 -1.93 5.58 -2.59
C PHE A 111 -2.61 6.37 -3.72
N HIS A 112 -3.76 7.00 -3.47
CA HIS A 112 -4.43 7.84 -4.48
C HIS A 112 -3.51 8.95 -4.99
N HIS A 113 -2.76 9.58 -4.09
CA HIS A 113 -1.78 10.61 -4.44
C HIS A 113 -0.65 10.05 -5.32
N PHE A 114 -0.11 8.89 -4.95
CA PHE A 114 0.86 8.18 -5.79
C PHE A 114 0.26 7.79 -7.15
N ALA A 115 -0.93 7.21 -7.18
CA ALA A 115 -1.55 6.74 -8.40
C ALA A 115 -1.84 7.88 -9.39
N SER A 116 -2.38 9.00 -8.93
CA SER A 116 -2.79 10.14 -9.78
C SER A 116 -1.62 10.92 -10.39
N ARG A 117 -0.43 10.85 -9.81
CA ARG A 117 0.76 11.55 -10.33
C ARG A 117 1.46 10.74 -11.43
N PRO A 118 1.93 11.39 -12.51
CA PRO A 118 2.66 10.72 -13.59
C PRO A 118 4.02 10.14 -13.20
N GLY A 119 4.61 10.56 -12.06
CA GLY A 119 5.89 10.07 -11.55
C GLY A 119 5.78 8.82 -10.70
N PHE A 120 6.95 8.20 -10.37
CA PHE A 120 7.06 7.07 -9.44
C PHE A 120 7.54 7.51 -8.04
N GLN A 121 7.46 8.80 -7.72
CA GLN A 121 7.91 9.30 -6.43
C GLN A 121 6.81 9.10 -5.37
N TYR A 122 7.17 8.43 -4.28
CA TYR A 122 6.41 8.43 -3.03
C TYR A 122 6.87 9.62 -2.19
N GLU A 123 5.98 10.29 -1.51
CA GLU A 123 6.40 11.27 -0.50
C GLU A 123 7.07 10.52 0.66
N LYS A 124 8.10 11.15 1.26
CA LYS A 124 9.00 10.46 2.22
C LYS A 124 8.28 9.85 3.42
N ASP A 125 7.12 10.43 3.79
CA ASP A 125 6.41 10.10 5.04
C ASP A 125 5.24 9.13 4.85
N ASP A 126 4.91 8.75 3.60
CA ASP A 126 3.68 7.98 3.30
C ASP A 126 3.83 6.47 3.49
N MET A 127 5.06 5.95 3.59
CA MET A 127 5.30 4.51 3.57
C MET A 127 6.62 4.13 4.26
N GLY A 128 6.60 3.05 5.02
CA GLY A 128 7.78 2.47 5.66
C GLY A 128 8.88 2.08 4.64
N ARG A 129 10.13 2.09 5.10
CA ARG A 129 11.30 1.82 4.23
C ARG A 129 11.22 0.45 3.54
N ASN A 130 10.82 -0.58 4.27
CA ASN A 130 10.72 -1.96 3.75
C ASN A 130 9.62 -2.08 2.69
N ASP A 131 8.47 -1.45 2.91
CA ASP A 131 7.35 -1.46 1.97
C ASP A 131 7.68 -0.71 0.69
N ARG A 132 8.41 0.40 0.80
CA ARG A 132 8.91 1.15 -0.36
C ARG A 132 9.87 0.28 -1.18
N GLN A 133 10.86 -0.35 -0.55
CA GLN A 133 11.80 -1.24 -1.24
C GLN A 133 11.09 -2.40 -1.94
N TRP A 134 10.08 -2.97 -1.29
CA TRP A 134 9.27 -4.04 -1.87
C TRP A 134 8.50 -3.57 -3.11
N LEU A 135 7.84 -2.40 -3.05
CA LEU A 135 7.14 -1.82 -4.20
C LEU A 135 8.09 -1.39 -5.31
N ASP A 136 9.25 -0.85 -4.98
CA ASP A 136 10.28 -0.48 -5.95
C ASP A 136 10.80 -1.71 -6.70
N LYS A 137 11.04 -2.82 -6.00
CA LYS A 137 11.40 -4.12 -6.61
C LYS A 137 10.30 -4.61 -7.54
N LEU A 138 9.04 -4.62 -7.08
CA LEU A 138 7.89 -5.03 -7.90
C LEU A 138 7.73 -4.14 -9.13
N THR A 139 7.84 -2.82 -8.96
CA THR A 139 7.79 -1.83 -10.05
C THR A 139 8.92 -2.07 -11.06
N GLY A 140 10.14 -2.35 -10.59
CA GLY A 140 11.29 -2.69 -11.43
C GLY A 140 10.99 -3.90 -12.32
N ILE A 141 10.49 -4.98 -11.73
CA ILE A 141 10.12 -6.20 -12.48
C ILE A 141 9.07 -5.89 -13.57
N VAL A 142 8.05 -5.10 -13.25
CA VAL A 142 7.04 -4.70 -14.26
C VAL A 142 7.67 -3.88 -15.38
N ARG A 143 8.54 -2.90 -15.04
CA ARG A 143 9.18 -2.00 -16.02
C ARG A 143 10.12 -2.72 -16.96
N GLU A 144 10.88 -3.69 -16.46
CA GLU A 144 11.79 -4.52 -17.26
C GLU A 144 11.04 -5.42 -18.26
N ASN A 145 9.78 -5.72 -18.01
CA ASN A 145 8.98 -6.64 -18.79
C ASN A 145 7.77 -5.98 -19.50
N LEU A 146 7.75 -4.65 -19.66
CA LEU A 146 6.58 -3.91 -20.17
C LEU A 146 6.06 -4.40 -21.53
N THR A 147 6.99 -4.73 -22.45
CA THR A 147 6.68 -5.21 -23.81
C THR A 147 6.59 -6.72 -23.90
N CYS A 148 6.86 -7.45 -22.82
CA CYS A 148 6.83 -8.90 -22.82
C CYS A 148 5.39 -9.40 -22.80
N GLU A 149 5.03 -10.26 -23.75
CA GLU A 149 3.70 -10.90 -23.80
C GLU A 149 3.41 -11.76 -22.56
N THR A 150 4.48 -12.24 -21.89
CA THR A 150 4.39 -13.06 -20.69
C THR A 150 4.23 -12.23 -19.41
N LEU A 151 4.23 -10.87 -19.48
CA LEU A 151 4.00 -10.06 -18.30
C LEU A 151 2.61 -10.32 -17.71
N SER A 152 2.59 -11.05 -16.65
CA SER A 152 1.41 -11.52 -15.95
C SER A 152 1.62 -11.54 -14.45
N VAL A 153 0.56 -11.78 -13.70
CA VAL A 153 0.65 -11.98 -12.25
C VAL A 153 1.55 -13.18 -11.90
N ASP A 154 1.56 -14.21 -12.75
CA ASP A 154 2.40 -15.39 -12.51
C ASP A 154 3.89 -15.06 -12.63
N LEU A 155 4.29 -14.25 -13.61
CA LEU A 155 5.67 -13.75 -13.70
C LEU A 155 6.05 -12.94 -12.45
N LEU A 156 5.15 -12.11 -11.94
CA LEU A 156 5.42 -11.34 -10.72
C LEU A 156 5.58 -12.25 -9.51
N THR A 157 4.74 -13.28 -9.36
CA THR A 157 4.85 -14.23 -8.25
C THR A 157 6.15 -15.01 -8.30
N GLU A 158 6.58 -15.45 -9.47
CA GLU A 158 7.86 -16.14 -9.69
C GLU A 158 9.04 -15.23 -9.30
N LYS A 159 9.10 -14.02 -9.86
CA LYS A 159 10.21 -13.06 -9.64
C LYS A 159 10.28 -12.54 -8.21
N MET A 160 9.14 -12.43 -7.52
CA MET A 160 9.06 -12.01 -6.12
C MET A 160 9.20 -13.18 -5.15
N ALA A 161 9.24 -14.43 -5.62
CA ALA A 161 9.23 -15.66 -4.82
C ALA A 161 8.03 -15.73 -3.83
N LEU A 162 6.84 -15.33 -4.30
CA LEU A 162 5.62 -15.28 -3.49
C LEU A 162 4.53 -16.14 -4.09
N SER A 163 3.59 -16.61 -3.24
CA SER A 163 2.33 -17.16 -3.73
C SER A 163 1.45 -16.06 -4.33
N ARG A 164 0.52 -16.43 -5.23
CA ARG A 164 -0.43 -15.48 -5.82
C ARG A 164 -1.28 -14.77 -4.74
N SER A 165 -1.71 -15.50 -3.73
CA SER A 165 -2.47 -14.95 -2.60
C SER A 165 -1.64 -13.97 -1.76
N SER A 166 -0.37 -14.29 -1.49
CA SER A 166 0.54 -13.42 -0.74
C SER A 166 0.84 -12.12 -1.49
N LEU A 167 1.15 -12.21 -2.80
CA LEU A 167 1.36 -11.04 -3.64
C LEU A 167 0.11 -10.15 -3.67
N GLN A 168 -1.07 -10.73 -3.90
CA GLN A 168 -2.33 -9.99 -3.94
C GLN A 168 -2.63 -9.30 -2.60
N ARG A 169 -2.44 -10.02 -1.48
CA ARG A 169 -2.71 -9.53 -0.14
C ARG A 169 -1.82 -8.34 0.22
N LYS A 170 -0.49 -8.49 0.07
CA LYS A 170 0.45 -7.41 0.37
C LYS A 170 0.25 -6.21 -0.56
N LEU A 171 0.13 -6.45 -1.86
CA LEU A 171 -0.04 -5.36 -2.82
C LEU A 171 -1.35 -4.60 -2.58
N LYS A 172 -2.46 -5.31 -2.35
CA LYS A 172 -3.74 -4.68 -2.03
C LYS A 172 -3.67 -3.92 -0.70
N GLY A 173 -3.03 -4.48 0.32
CA GLY A 173 -2.81 -3.81 1.60
C GLY A 173 -1.99 -2.53 1.47
N LEU A 174 -0.95 -2.50 0.63
CA LEU A 174 -0.12 -1.32 0.41
C LEU A 174 -0.78 -0.27 -0.49
N THR A 175 -1.50 -0.71 -1.52
CA THR A 175 -1.89 0.14 -2.65
C THR A 175 -3.38 0.19 -2.91
N GLY A 176 -4.16 -0.67 -2.28
CA GLY A 176 -5.61 -0.77 -2.50
C GLY A 176 -6.02 -1.40 -3.84
N VAL A 177 -5.06 -1.72 -4.74
CA VAL A 177 -5.34 -2.27 -6.08
C VAL A 177 -4.88 -3.71 -6.24
N SER A 178 -5.46 -4.42 -7.20
CA SER A 178 -5.05 -5.76 -7.57
C SER A 178 -3.73 -5.77 -8.35
N PRO A 179 -3.03 -6.92 -8.46
CA PRO A 179 -1.80 -7.03 -9.25
C PRO A 179 -1.96 -6.64 -10.73
N ASN A 180 -3.09 -6.96 -11.35
CA ASN A 180 -3.37 -6.58 -12.74
C ASN A 180 -3.55 -5.06 -12.89
N GLU A 181 -4.26 -4.42 -11.96
CA GLU A 181 -4.42 -2.97 -11.94
C GLU A 181 -3.07 -2.28 -11.67
N TYR A 182 -2.22 -2.87 -10.84
CA TYR A 182 -0.89 -2.35 -10.58
C TYR A 182 0.02 -2.42 -11.81
N ILE A 183 0.03 -3.54 -12.55
CA ILE A 183 0.73 -3.64 -13.84
C ILE A 183 0.27 -2.52 -14.78
N GLN A 184 -1.04 -2.33 -14.90
CA GLN A 184 -1.61 -1.27 -15.75
C GLN A 184 -1.20 0.13 -15.29
N LEU A 185 -1.20 0.37 -13.97
CA LEU A 185 -0.74 1.64 -13.40
C LEU A 185 0.73 1.93 -13.73
N VAL A 186 1.61 0.94 -13.58
CA VAL A 186 3.03 1.08 -13.92
C VAL A 186 3.22 1.35 -15.42
N ARG A 187 2.50 0.65 -16.30
CA ARG A 187 2.49 0.92 -17.74
C ARG A 187 2.10 2.36 -18.05
N LEU A 188 1.02 2.87 -17.45
CA LEU A 188 0.53 4.22 -17.68
C LEU A 188 1.48 5.29 -17.13
N LYS A 189 2.09 5.07 -15.96
CA LYS A 189 3.09 5.98 -15.40
C LYS A 189 4.36 6.04 -16.26
N THR A 190 4.82 4.89 -16.76
CA THR A 190 5.95 4.84 -17.70
C THR A 190 5.59 5.57 -19.00
N ALA A 191 4.37 5.38 -19.52
CA ALA A 191 3.89 6.12 -20.68
C ALA A 191 3.91 7.63 -20.44
N ALA A 192 3.44 8.09 -19.28
CA ALA A 192 3.45 9.51 -18.94
C ALA A 192 4.89 10.08 -18.87
N GLN A 193 5.87 9.32 -18.39
CA GLN A 193 7.28 9.71 -18.39
C GLN A 193 7.83 9.85 -19.81
N LEU A 194 7.56 8.85 -20.69
CA LEU A 194 7.99 8.88 -22.09
C LEU A 194 7.32 10.02 -22.88
N LEU A 195 6.04 10.29 -22.64
CA LEU A 195 5.36 11.43 -23.27
C LEU A 195 5.91 12.78 -22.79
N ARG A 196 6.36 12.87 -21.53
CA ARG A 196 6.94 14.08 -20.97
C ARG A 196 8.33 14.39 -21.53
N SER A 197 9.11 13.37 -21.93
CA SER A 197 10.42 13.59 -22.57
C SER A 197 10.28 14.30 -23.93
N GLY A 198 9.17 14.07 -24.62
CA GLY A 198 8.90 14.63 -25.95
C GLY A 198 9.64 13.93 -27.09
N GLU A 199 10.37 12.84 -26.79
CA GLU A 199 11.22 12.12 -27.75
C GLU A 199 10.42 11.12 -28.60
N TYR A 200 9.25 10.70 -28.13
CA TYR A 200 8.47 9.61 -28.71
C TYR A 200 7.09 10.07 -29.15
N ARG A 201 6.60 9.48 -30.25
CA ARG A 201 5.20 9.64 -30.71
C ARG A 201 4.27 8.86 -29.79
N ILE A 202 3.02 9.30 -29.66
CA ILE A 202 2.00 8.63 -28.81
C ILE A 202 1.83 7.17 -29.18
N SER A 203 1.91 6.82 -30.49
CA SER A 203 1.83 5.44 -30.96
C SER A 203 3.02 4.59 -30.49
N GLU A 204 4.22 5.13 -30.53
CA GLU A 204 5.42 4.44 -30.05
C GLU A 204 5.34 4.19 -28.55
N VAL A 205 4.95 5.20 -27.78
CA VAL A 205 4.74 5.07 -26.33
C VAL A 205 3.70 4.01 -26.00
N CYS A 206 2.59 3.98 -26.74
CA CYS A 206 1.54 2.96 -26.58
C CYS A 206 2.13 1.54 -26.64
N TYR A 207 2.88 1.23 -27.71
CA TYR A 207 3.45 -0.11 -27.89
C TYR A 207 4.61 -0.39 -26.94
N GLN A 208 5.50 0.57 -26.70
CA GLN A 208 6.62 0.44 -25.75
C GLN A 208 6.17 0.20 -24.31
N THR A 209 4.97 0.61 -23.97
CA THR A 209 4.40 0.39 -22.64
C THR A 209 3.45 -0.81 -22.58
N GLY A 210 3.45 -1.66 -23.63
CA GLY A 210 2.76 -2.94 -23.66
C GLY A 210 1.26 -2.86 -23.90
N PHE A 211 0.77 -1.75 -24.51
CA PHE A 211 -0.62 -1.68 -24.99
C PHE A 211 -0.69 -2.10 -26.46
N SER A 212 -1.61 -3.01 -26.76
CA SER A 212 -1.85 -3.48 -28.12
C SER A 212 -2.78 -2.59 -28.94
N SER A 213 -3.47 -1.64 -28.32
CA SER A 213 -4.47 -0.78 -28.94
C SER A 213 -4.36 0.67 -28.50
N MET A 214 -4.20 1.58 -29.47
CA MET A 214 -4.18 3.02 -29.25
C MET A 214 -5.46 3.55 -28.60
N SER A 215 -6.61 3.02 -29.00
CA SER A 215 -7.91 3.42 -28.45
C SER A 215 -8.02 3.01 -26.99
N TRP A 216 -7.59 1.80 -26.66
CA TRP A 216 -7.58 1.29 -25.27
C TRP A 216 -6.57 2.07 -24.42
N PHE A 217 -5.35 2.29 -24.93
CA PHE A 217 -4.34 3.12 -24.29
C PHE A 217 -4.88 4.52 -23.93
N ALA A 218 -5.44 5.22 -24.91
CA ALA A 218 -5.97 6.57 -24.70
C ALA A 218 -7.09 6.61 -23.66
N LYS A 219 -7.99 5.59 -23.65
CA LYS A 219 -9.05 5.45 -22.65
C LYS A 219 -8.48 5.24 -21.24
N CYS A 220 -7.52 4.31 -21.09
CA CYS A 220 -6.88 4.05 -19.82
C CYS A 220 -6.08 5.24 -19.29
N PHE A 221 -5.32 5.90 -20.17
CA PHE A 221 -4.54 7.08 -19.84
C PHE A 221 -5.44 8.24 -19.38
N THR A 222 -6.55 8.48 -20.09
CA THR A 222 -7.50 9.53 -19.73
C THR A 222 -8.18 9.22 -18.40
N LYS A 223 -8.58 7.97 -18.16
CA LYS A 223 -9.14 7.55 -16.88
C LYS A 223 -8.16 7.77 -15.73
N GLN A 224 -6.87 7.50 -15.96
CA GLN A 224 -5.84 7.56 -14.92
C GLN A 224 -5.41 9.00 -14.59
N PHE A 225 -5.22 9.85 -15.60
CA PHE A 225 -4.65 11.18 -15.43
C PHE A 225 -5.63 12.34 -15.71
N GLY A 226 -6.91 12.04 -15.98
CA GLY A 226 -7.94 13.03 -16.20
C GLY A 226 -7.85 13.78 -17.55
N MET A 227 -6.86 13.48 -18.40
CA MET A 227 -6.64 14.13 -19.69
C MET A 227 -6.13 13.18 -20.75
N ARG A 228 -6.36 13.51 -22.03
CA ARG A 228 -5.88 12.69 -23.15
C ARG A 228 -4.36 12.78 -23.29
N PRO A 229 -3.68 11.74 -23.84
CA PRO A 229 -2.23 11.77 -24.06
C PRO A 229 -1.74 13.00 -24.83
N LYS A 230 -2.49 13.46 -25.83
CA LYS A 230 -2.17 14.66 -26.63
C LYS A 230 -2.21 15.95 -25.79
N ASP A 231 -3.20 16.08 -24.93
CA ASP A 231 -3.37 17.26 -24.07
C ASP A 231 -2.31 17.27 -22.98
N PHE A 232 -1.93 16.10 -22.49
CA PHE A 232 -0.83 15.90 -21.53
C PHE A 232 0.52 16.37 -22.09
N ILE A 233 0.84 16.07 -23.36
CA ILE A 233 2.07 16.55 -24.01
C ILE A 233 2.05 18.07 -24.11
N ARG A 234 0.93 18.68 -24.59
CA ARG A 234 0.82 20.12 -24.75
C ARG A 234 1.02 20.87 -23.43
N GLN A 235 0.36 20.43 -22.37
CA GLN A 235 0.49 21.05 -21.06
C GLN A 235 1.94 21.02 -20.51
N ASN A 236 2.69 19.95 -20.80
CA ASN A 236 4.08 19.84 -20.36
C ASN A 236 5.07 20.62 -21.24
N GLN A 237 4.71 20.95 -22.48
CA GLN A 237 5.52 21.82 -23.36
C GLN A 237 5.33 23.29 -23.01
N ASP A 238 4.10 23.72 -22.74
CA ASP A 238 3.78 25.10 -22.32
C ASP A 238 4.45 25.44 -20.98
N GLY A 239 4.55 24.47 -20.05
CA GLY A 239 5.24 24.64 -18.77
C GLY A 239 6.77 24.75 -18.86
N LYS A 240 7.40 24.29 -19.97
CA LYS A 240 8.85 24.42 -20.19
C LYS A 240 9.24 25.75 -20.86
N SER A 241 8.27 26.46 -21.45
CA SER A 241 8.51 27.74 -22.15
C SER A 241 8.36 28.97 -21.25
N SER A 242 7.93 28.76 -19.98
CA SER A 242 7.65 29.84 -19.01
C SER A 242 8.61 29.86 -17.80
N GLY A 243 9.75 29.14 -17.88
CA GLY A 243 10.72 29.03 -16.79
C GLY A 243 12.14 29.53 -17.22
#